data_9a16e8f99064cfd53e9d23935e6ab7f4
#
_entry.id   9a16e8f99064cfd53e9d23935e6ab7f4
#
_cell.length_a   1.000
_cell.length_b   1.000
_cell.length_c   1.000
_cell.angle_alpha   90.00
_cell.angle_beta   90.00
_cell.angle_gamma   90.00
#
_symmetry.space_group_name_H-M   'P 1'
#
loop_
_entity.id
_entity.type
_entity.pdbx_description
1 polymer ?
#
loop_
_entity_poly.entity_id
_entity_poly.type
_entity_poly.pdbx_seq_one_letter_code
_entity_poly.pdbx_strand_id
1 'polypeptide(L)'
;MARRAVETLSELAEIEASGCEDLLELLRNAGRQLAACRPGVGAVAGAVGRVLAAAGHESHLEMDELRRVIQEEARALDDSRQRAAASITIQLRERLQGATVMTHSASATVREAFQQTNPAKVLCTVSEPVGEGRAFVDDMREAGLDAELVEDAEAPDRIGEASILLLGADTVFRDGTICNKVRTIPLAKAAAEAEIPTVVAAEVIKLAPVPGSQAPELADIERSLFELVPPELVTEVVTEEGTFAPDQIATLVDRVPFLSEGYGLVLPVSAGRQ
;
A
#
# COMPACT_ATOMS: atom_id res chain seq x y z
N MET A 1 3.34 -0.77 -9.61
CA MET A 1 3.89 0.62 -9.67
C MET A 1 5.19 0.73 -8.90
N ALA A 2 5.24 0.43 -7.60
CA ALA A 2 6.46 0.48 -6.79
C ALA A 2 7.65 -0.29 -7.41
N ARG A 3 7.43 -1.53 -7.86
CA ARG A 3 8.44 -2.32 -8.59
C ARG A 3 9.05 -1.55 -9.77
N ARG A 4 8.20 -0.94 -10.60
CA ARG A 4 8.66 -0.20 -11.79
C ARG A 4 9.46 1.05 -11.42
N ALA A 5 9.11 1.73 -10.32
CA ALA A 5 9.87 2.86 -9.81
C ALA A 5 11.28 2.43 -9.35
N VAL A 6 11.37 1.31 -8.66
CA VAL A 6 12.66 0.74 -8.23
C VAL A 6 13.49 0.23 -9.39
N GLU A 7 12.90 -0.44 -10.38
CA GLU A 7 13.57 -0.82 -11.63
C GLU A 7 14.17 0.41 -12.32
N THR A 8 13.42 1.51 -12.41
CA THR A 8 13.93 2.78 -12.97
C THR A 8 15.13 3.32 -12.19
N LEU A 9 15.11 3.27 -10.85
CA LEU A 9 16.27 3.68 -10.05
C LEU A 9 17.48 2.77 -10.29
N SER A 10 17.27 1.47 -10.42
CA SER A 10 18.32 0.51 -10.73
C SER A 10 18.94 0.74 -12.10
N GLU A 11 18.12 1.05 -13.11
CA GLU A 11 18.61 1.42 -14.46
C GLU A 11 19.39 2.74 -14.43
N LEU A 12 18.91 3.74 -13.69
CA LEU A 12 19.60 5.02 -13.53
C LEU A 12 20.94 4.88 -12.79
N ALA A 13 21.08 3.91 -11.89
CA ALA A 13 22.34 3.64 -11.20
C ALA A 13 23.47 3.17 -12.14
N GLU A 14 23.14 2.65 -13.31
CA GLU A 14 24.12 2.21 -14.32
C GLU A 14 24.64 3.36 -15.22
N ILE A 15 24.06 4.56 -15.12
CA ILE A 15 24.47 5.71 -15.91
C ILE A 15 25.86 6.20 -15.45
N GLU A 16 26.66 6.69 -16.38
CA GLU A 16 27.95 7.33 -16.07
C GLU A 16 27.75 8.56 -15.16
N ALA A 17 28.41 8.56 -14.01
CA ALA A 17 28.47 9.66 -13.06
C ALA A 17 29.91 9.96 -12.70
N SER A 18 30.22 11.21 -12.37
CA SER A 18 31.58 11.66 -12.04
C SER A 18 32.06 11.15 -10.67
N GLY A 19 31.16 10.65 -9.84
CA GLY A 19 31.43 10.08 -8.54
C GLY A 19 30.15 9.60 -7.83
N CYS A 20 30.32 8.94 -6.69
CA CYS A 20 29.18 8.40 -5.91
C CYS A 20 28.21 9.49 -5.45
N GLU A 21 28.72 10.67 -5.10
CA GLU A 21 27.88 11.79 -4.64
C GLU A 21 26.96 12.29 -5.77
N ASP A 22 27.51 12.45 -6.98
CA ASP A 22 26.74 12.83 -8.16
C ASP A 22 25.68 11.78 -8.53
N LEU A 23 26.02 10.49 -8.42
CA LEU A 23 25.06 9.40 -8.64
C LEU A 23 23.94 9.44 -7.62
N LEU A 24 24.25 9.59 -6.33
CA LEU A 24 23.25 9.67 -5.26
C LEU A 24 22.34 10.90 -5.42
N GLU A 25 22.86 12.03 -5.84
CA GLU A 25 22.03 13.22 -6.12
C GLU A 25 21.10 12.98 -7.31
N LEU A 26 21.59 12.37 -8.39
CA LEU A 26 20.76 11.96 -9.53
C LEU A 26 19.61 11.04 -9.08
N LEU A 27 19.91 10.00 -8.29
CA LEU A 27 18.93 9.04 -7.81
C LEU A 27 17.93 9.67 -6.86
N ARG A 28 18.35 10.57 -5.96
CA ARG A 28 17.44 11.32 -5.07
C ARG A 28 16.48 12.20 -5.86
N ASN A 29 16.98 12.88 -6.89
CA ASN A 29 16.15 13.72 -7.76
C ASN A 29 15.13 12.88 -8.54
N ALA A 30 15.55 11.77 -9.12
CA ALA A 30 14.65 10.82 -9.78
C ALA A 30 13.62 10.23 -8.80
N GLY A 31 14.05 9.85 -7.62
CA GLY A 31 13.18 9.31 -6.57
C GLY A 31 12.09 10.28 -6.13
N ARG A 32 12.41 11.56 -5.96
CA ARG A 32 11.42 12.61 -5.67
C ARG A 32 10.40 12.74 -6.80
N GLN A 33 10.83 12.70 -8.05
CA GLN A 33 9.93 12.77 -9.20
C GLN A 33 9.01 11.54 -9.26
N LEU A 34 9.55 10.34 -9.05
CA LEU A 34 8.78 9.10 -9.04
C LEU A 34 7.71 9.10 -7.92
N ALA A 35 8.07 9.51 -6.71
CA ALA A 35 7.13 9.64 -5.60
C ALA A 35 6.06 10.72 -5.87
N ALA A 36 6.46 11.86 -6.46
CA ALA A 36 5.54 12.96 -6.79
C ALA A 36 4.58 12.62 -7.94
N CYS A 37 4.92 11.68 -8.83
CA CYS A 37 4.02 11.24 -9.89
C CYS A 37 2.77 10.51 -9.37
N ARG A 38 2.84 9.90 -8.19
CA ARG A 38 1.76 9.11 -7.58
C ARG A 38 1.73 9.31 -6.06
N PRO A 39 1.43 10.54 -5.60
CA PRO A 39 1.47 10.88 -4.18
C PRO A 39 0.49 10.09 -3.30
N GLY A 40 -0.62 9.61 -3.86
CA GLY A 40 -1.59 8.75 -3.16
C GLY A 40 -1.10 7.30 -2.95
N VAL A 41 -0.02 6.88 -3.62
CA VAL A 41 0.47 5.49 -3.58
C VAL A 41 1.73 5.39 -2.73
N GLY A 42 1.57 5.23 -1.42
CA GLY A 42 2.67 5.16 -0.43
C GLY A 42 3.71 4.09 -0.74
N ALA A 43 3.31 2.98 -1.36
CA ALA A 43 4.24 1.94 -1.78
C ALA A 43 5.34 2.45 -2.74
N VAL A 44 5.08 3.50 -3.54
CA VAL A 44 6.11 4.09 -4.41
C VAL A 44 7.12 4.87 -3.57
N ALA A 45 6.64 5.75 -2.71
CA ALA A 45 7.50 6.53 -1.81
C ALA A 45 8.31 5.62 -0.86
N GLY A 46 7.65 4.61 -0.29
CA GLY A 46 8.29 3.64 0.61
C GLY A 46 9.39 2.83 -0.08
N ALA A 47 9.12 2.28 -1.28
CA ALA A 47 10.08 1.46 -2.01
C ALA A 47 11.28 2.28 -2.52
N VAL A 48 11.01 3.44 -3.11
CA VAL A 48 12.06 4.36 -3.57
C VAL A 48 12.88 4.87 -2.38
N GLY A 49 12.21 5.29 -1.31
CA GLY A 49 12.86 5.78 -0.11
C GLY A 49 13.76 4.73 0.54
N ARG A 50 13.34 3.47 0.56
CA ARG A 50 14.14 2.36 1.08
C ARG A 50 15.44 2.15 0.29
N VAL A 51 15.36 2.13 -1.03
CA VAL A 51 16.56 2.02 -1.89
C VAL A 51 17.51 3.20 -1.69
N LEU A 52 16.98 4.43 -1.61
CA LEU A 52 17.78 5.63 -1.41
C LEU A 52 18.42 5.70 -0.03
N ALA A 53 17.72 5.24 1.02
CA ALA A 53 18.27 5.17 2.37
C ALA A 53 19.44 4.16 2.43
N ALA A 54 19.24 2.96 1.89
CA ALA A 54 20.31 1.96 1.79
C ALA A 54 21.55 2.49 1.04
N ALA A 55 21.33 3.09 -0.13
CA ALA A 55 22.40 3.70 -0.90
C ALA A 55 23.10 4.86 -0.17
N GLY A 56 22.35 5.65 0.60
CA GLY A 56 22.88 6.78 1.38
C GLY A 56 23.81 6.35 2.52
N HIS A 57 23.52 5.23 3.17
CA HIS A 57 24.39 4.66 4.22
C HIS A 57 25.75 4.22 3.69
N GLU A 58 25.80 3.85 2.43
CA GLU A 58 27.00 3.31 1.75
C GLU A 58 27.68 4.33 0.83
N SER A 59 27.42 5.64 1.06
CA SER A 59 27.93 6.73 0.20
C SER A 59 29.48 6.87 0.19
N HIS A 60 30.16 6.20 1.12
CA HIS A 60 31.62 6.16 1.21
C HIS A 60 32.27 5.03 0.40
N LEU A 61 31.47 4.18 -0.20
CA LEU A 61 31.94 3.05 -1.00
C LEU A 61 32.44 3.48 -2.38
N GLU A 62 33.18 2.57 -3.04
CA GLU A 62 33.50 2.70 -4.46
C GLU A 62 32.22 2.57 -5.32
N MET A 63 32.27 3.16 -6.51
CA MET A 63 31.11 3.25 -7.42
C MET A 63 30.43 1.89 -7.70
N ASP A 64 31.23 0.88 -7.99
CA ASP A 64 30.70 -0.46 -8.32
C ASP A 64 30.01 -1.12 -7.10
N GLU A 65 30.50 -0.85 -5.91
CA GLU A 65 29.92 -1.35 -4.68
C GLU A 65 28.60 -0.64 -4.35
N LEU A 66 28.53 0.67 -4.55
CA LEU A 66 27.31 1.44 -4.41
C LEU A 66 26.22 0.95 -5.40
N ARG A 67 26.58 0.72 -6.66
CA ARG A 67 25.67 0.13 -7.65
C ARG A 67 25.16 -1.25 -7.22
N ARG A 68 26.04 -2.08 -6.70
CA ARG A 68 25.68 -3.42 -6.20
C ARG A 68 24.67 -3.33 -5.06
N VAL A 69 24.86 -2.43 -4.10
CA VAL A 69 23.89 -2.21 -2.98
C VAL A 69 22.52 -1.82 -3.53
N ILE A 70 22.45 -0.89 -4.47
CA ILE A 70 21.18 -0.47 -5.10
C ILE A 70 20.49 -1.65 -5.78
N GLN A 71 21.22 -2.46 -6.54
CA GLN A 71 20.68 -3.62 -7.24
C GLN A 71 20.21 -4.72 -6.28
N GLU A 72 20.96 -4.97 -5.22
CA GLU A 72 20.59 -5.95 -4.18
C GLU A 72 19.33 -5.52 -3.43
N GLU A 73 19.24 -4.25 -3.06
CA GLU A 73 18.06 -3.73 -2.36
C GLU A 73 16.81 -3.76 -3.25
N ALA A 74 16.98 -3.45 -4.54
CA ALA A 74 15.89 -3.54 -5.52
C ALA A 74 15.33 -4.98 -5.65
N ARG A 75 16.22 -5.98 -5.67
CA ARG A 75 15.81 -7.40 -5.69
C ARG A 75 15.16 -7.82 -4.38
N ALA A 76 15.74 -7.40 -3.25
CA ALA A 76 15.22 -7.72 -1.91
C ALA A 76 13.79 -7.20 -1.69
N LEU A 77 13.39 -6.12 -2.36
CA LEU A 77 12.02 -5.59 -2.28
C LEU A 77 10.97 -6.55 -2.87
N ASP A 78 11.26 -7.21 -3.99
CA ASP A 78 10.33 -8.17 -4.61
C ASP A 78 10.12 -9.40 -3.69
N ASP A 79 11.21 -9.94 -3.14
CA ASP A 79 11.17 -11.05 -2.18
C ASP A 79 10.46 -10.65 -0.88
N SER A 80 10.69 -9.43 -0.40
CA SER A 80 10.06 -8.88 0.79
C SER A 80 8.53 -8.79 0.61
N ARG A 81 8.07 -8.34 -0.56
CA ARG A 81 6.64 -8.25 -0.87
C ARG A 81 5.95 -9.60 -0.85
N GLN A 82 6.57 -10.63 -1.42
CA GLN A 82 5.99 -12.00 -1.42
C GLN A 82 5.89 -12.54 0.00
N ARG A 83 6.94 -12.36 0.82
CA ARG A 83 6.92 -12.77 2.24
C ARG A 83 5.87 -12.00 3.05
N ALA A 84 5.73 -10.70 2.80
CA ALA A 84 4.74 -9.86 3.46
C ALA A 84 3.32 -10.33 3.16
N ALA A 85 2.97 -10.57 1.89
CA ALA A 85 1.65 -11.06 1.50
C ALA A 85 1.33 -12.42 2.10
N ALA A 86 2.31 -13.35 2.14
CA ALA A 86 2.15 -14.65 2.79
C ALA A 86 1.93 -14.52 4.31
N SER A 87 2.69 -13.64 5.00
CA SER A 87 2.53 -13.39 6.44
C SER A 87 1.15 -12.80 6.75
N ILE A 88 0.71 -11.79 5.98
CA ILE A 88 -0.63 -11.19 6.10
C ILE A 88 -1.71 -12.27 5.90
N THR A 89 -1.56 -13.12 4.91
CA THR A 89 -2.50 -14.21 4.62
C THR A 89 -2.63 -15.18 5.79
N ILE A 90 -1.53 -15.53 6.45
CA ILE A 90 -1.54 -16.40 7.63
C ILE A 90 -2.35 -15.76 8.76
N GLN A 91 -2.19 -14.47 9.01
CA GLN A 91 -2.92 -13.75 10.06
C GLN A 91 -4.42 -13.61 9.76
N LEU A 92 -4.78 -13.52 8.47
CA LEU A 92 -6.18 -13.42 8.04
C LEU A 92 -6.90 -14.77 7.96
N ARG A 93 -6.18 -15.89 7.98
CA ARG A 93 -6.72 -17.23 7.68
C ARG A 93 -7.97 -17.58 8.48
N GLU A 94 -7.93 -17.46 9.78
CA GLU A 94 -9.06 -17.84 10.66
C GLU A 94 -10.31 -17.00 10.42
N ARG A 95 -10.14 -15.77 9.95
CA ARG A 95 -11.26 -14.84 9.69
C ARG A 95 -11.86 -15.04 8.30
N LEU A 96 -11.05 -15.48 7.34
CA LEU A 96 -11.49 -15.61 5.94
C LEU A 96 -11.98 -17.00 5.59
N GLN A 97 -11.45 -18.06 6.22
CA GLN A 97 -11.82 -19.43 5.89
C GLN A 97 -13.31 -19.69 6.14
N GLY A 98 -14.04 -20.00 5.07
CA GLY A 98 -15.48 -20.25 5.12
C GLY A 98 -16.34 -19.02 5.37
N ALA A 99 -15.79 -17.81 5.40
CA ALA A 99 -16.50 -16.56 5.57
C ALA A 99 -17.10 -16.05 4.24
N THR A 100 -18.19 -15.28 4.32
CA THR A 100 -18.58 -14.37 3.24
C THR A 100 -17.85 -13.05 3.47
N VAL A 101 -17.09 -12.61 2.49
CA VAL A 101 -16.21 -11.43 2.60
C VAL A 101 -16.63 -10.40 1.56
N MET A 102 -16.80 -9.14 1.99
CA MET A 102 -16.92 -8.04 1.03
C MET A 102 -15.58 -7.35 0.86
N THR A 103 -15.26 -6.95 -0.37
CA THR A 103 -14.06 -6.18 -0.70
C THR A 103 -14.36 -5.08 -1.70
N HIS A 104 -13.49 -4.07 -1.74
CA HIS A 104 -13.60 -2.93 -2.65
C HIS A 104 -12.28 -2.70 -3.37
N SER A 105 -12.33 -2.53 -4.70
CA SER A 105 -11.15 -2.41 -5.56
C SER A 105 -10.32 -3.71 -5.67
N ALA A 106 -9.21 -3.66 -6.39
CA ALA A 106 -8.36 -4.80 -6.68
C ALA A 106 -7.01 -4.69 -5.96
N SER A 107 -6.91 -5.35 -4.81
CA SER A 107 -5.66 -5.45 -4.05
C SER A 107 -4.97 -6.78 -4.31
N ALA A 108 -3.69 -6.75 -4.66
CA ALA A 108 -2.90 -7.98 -4.85
C ALA A 108 -2.76 -8.77 -3.54
N THR A 109 -2.61 -8.11 -2.40
CA THR A 109 -2.51 -8.71 -1.07
C THR A 109 -3.81 -9.39 -0.68
N VAL A 110 -4.96 -8.74 -0.93
CA VAL A 110 -6.30 -9.31 -0.69
C VAL A 110 -6.56 -10.49 -1.62
N ARG A 111 -6.17 -10.39 -2.89
CA ARG A 111 -6.27 -11.50 -3.87
C ARG A 111 -5.53 -12.74 -3.38
N GLU A 112 -4.29 -12.58 -2.95
CA GLU A 112 -3.48 -13.70 -2.44
C GLU A 112 -4.10 -14.30 -1.18
N ALA A 113 -4.60 -13.47 -0.26
CA ALA A 113 -5.29 -13.93 0.93
C ALA A 113 -6.53 -14.78 0.57
N PHE A 114 -7.37 -14.35 -0.37
CA PHE A 114 -8.54 -15.12 -0.80
C PHE A 114 -8.17 -16.46 -1.44
N GLN A 115 -7.20 -16.46 -2.34
CA GLN A 115 -6.76 -17.69 -3.03
C GLN A 115 -6.19 -18.74 -2.07
N GLN A 116 -5.57 -18.32 -0.97
CA GLN A 116 -4.95 -19.22 0.00
C GLN A 116 -5.86 -19.60 1.18
N THR A 117 -6.89 -18.81 1.48
CA THR A 117 -7.80 -19.07 2.61
C THR A 117 -9.13 -19.66 2.20
N ASN A 118 -9.49 -19.55 0.92
CA ASN A 118 -10.72 -20.08 0.33
C ASN A 118 -12.00 -19.67 1.11
N PRO A 119 -12.37 -18.38 1.10
CA PRO A 119 -13.62 -17.92 1.70
C PRO A 119 -14.82 -18.60 1.04
N ALA A 120 -15.96 -18.69 1.74
CA ALA A 120 -17.17 -19.29 1.21
C ALA A 120 -17.76 -18.47 0.06
N LYS A 121 -17.65 -17.14 0.15
CA LYS A 121 -18.09 -16.21 -0.91
C LYS A 121 -17.30 -14.90 -0.84
N VAL A 122 -17.00 -14.34 -2.01
CA VAL A 122 -16.40 -13.01 -2.17
C VAL A 122 -17.39 -12.09 -2.87
N LEU A 123 -17.78 -11.00 -2.22
CA LEU A 123 -18.54 -9.90 -2.80
C LEU A 123 -17.56 -8.77 -3.12
N CYS A 124 -17.31 -8.50 -4.38
CA CYS A 124 -16.40 -7.45 -4.81
C CYS A 124 -17.14 -6.36 -5.56
N THR A 125 -16.93 -5.11 -5.18
CA THR A 125 -17.54 -3.99 -5.87
C THR A 125 -16.93 -3.77 -7.25
N VAL A 126 -17.68 -3.15 -8.16
CA VAL A 126 -17.18 -2.75 -9.49
C VAL A 126 -15.98 -1.81 -9.37
N SER A 127 -16.04 -0.87 -8.41
CA SER A 127 -14.97 0.10 -8.12
C SER A 127 -14.73 1.11 -9.24
N GLU A 128 -15.81 1.79 -9.64
CA GLU A 128 -15.73 2.90 -10.59
C GLU A 128 -14.86 4.06 -10.05
N PRO A 129 -14.21 4.87 -10.89
CA PRO A 129 -14.42 4.98 -12.35
C PRO A 129 -13.57 4.02 -13.20
N VAL A 130 -12.68 3.23 -12.65
CA VAL A 130 -11.82 2.33 -13.42
C VAL A 130 -12.49 0.97 -13.64
N GLY A 131 -13.30 0.50 -12.69
CA GLY A 131 -14.04 -0.76 -12.80
C GLY A 131 -13.16 -2.00 -12.62
N GLU A 132 -12.05 -1.87 -11.89
CA GLU A 132 -11.05 -2.94 -11.68
C GLU A 132 -11.61 -4.15 -10.93
N GLY A 133 -12.71 -3.99 -10.20
CA GLY A 133 -13.39 -5.10 -9.53
C GLY A 133 -13.89 -6.18 -10.50
N ARG A 134 -14.19 -5.83 -11.76
CA ARG A 134 -14.60 -6.79 -12.80
C ARG A 134 -13.51 -7.83 -13.04
N ALA A 135 -12.30 -7.37 -13.36
CA ALA A 135 -11.16 -8.25 -13.59
C ALA A 135 -10.78 -9.02 -12.31
N PHE A 136 -10.90 -8.38 -11.14
CA PHE A 136 -10.65 -9.04 -9.86
C PHE A 136 -11.61 -10.21 -9.62
N VAL A 137 -12.91 -10.03 -9.87
CA VAL A 137 -13.91 -11.10 -9.73
C VAL A 137 -13.64 -12.24 -10.72
N ASP A 138 -13.27 -11.92 -11.95
CA ASP A 138 -12.93 -12.93 -12.96
C ASP A 138 -11.70 -13.75 -12.53
N ASP A 139 -10.65 -13.10 -12.03
CA ASP A 139 -9.47 -13.78 -11.45
C ASP A 139 -9.84 -14.71 -10.28
N MET A 140 -10.78 -14.28 -9.40
CA MET A 140 -11.23 -15.12 -8.28
C MET A 140 -12.00 -16.34 -8.76
N ARG A 141 -12.88 -16.18 -9.74
CA ARG A 141 -13.63 -17.29 -10.36
C ARG A 141 -12.70 -18.28 -11.06
N GLU A 142 -11.71 -17.79 -11.80
CA GLU A 142 -10.69 -18.63 -12.44
C GLU A 142 -9.88 -19.43 -11.40
N ALA A 143 -9.66 -18.86 -10.20
CA ALA A 143 -9.05 -19.55 -9.08
C ALA A 143 -10.00 -20.54 -8.35
N GLY A 144 -11.25 -20.68 -8.81
CA GLY A 144 -12.24 -21.61 -8.26
C GLY A 144 -13.03 -21.08 -7.05
N LEU A 145 -12.98 -19.78 -6.78
CA LEU A 145 -13.72 -19.15 -5.70
C LEU A 145 -15.12 -18.72 -6.16
N ASP A 146 -16.11 -18.82 -5.24
CA ASP A 146 -17.42 -18.18 -5.45
C ASP A 146 -17.28 -16.66 -5.28
N ALA A 147 -17.25 -15.94 -6.40
CA ALA A 147 -17.08 -14.50 -6.41
C ALA A 147 -18.22 -13.83 -7.20
N GLU A 148 -18.77 -12.79 -6.59
CA GLU A 148 -19.87 -11.99 -7.14
C GLU A 148 -19.44 -10.54 -7.29
N LEU A 149 -19.78 -9.95 -8.46
CA LEU A 149 -19.59 -8.53 -8.70
C LEU A 149 -20.81 -7.76 -8.17
N VAL A 150 -20.56 -6.73 -7.36
CA VAL A 150 -21.58 -5.88 -6.74
C VAL A 150 -21.46 -4.47 -7.30
N GLU A 151 -22.56 -3.86 -7.69
CA GLU A 151 -22.54 -2.44 -8.09
C GLU A 151 -22.17 -1.54 -6.88
N ASP A 152 -21.34 -0.53 -7.12
CA ASP A 152 -20.84 0.32 -6.02
C ASP A 152 -21.96 1.01 -5.24
N ALA A 153 -23.07 1.35 -5.91
CA ALA A 153 -24.23 1.99 -5.27
C ALA A 153 -25.04 1.02 -4.36
N GLU A 154 -24.98 -0.28 -4.64
CA GLU A 154 -25.71 -1.32 -3.89
C GLU A 154 -24.88 -1.90 -2.75
N ALA A 155 -23.56 -1.77 -2.80
CA ALA A 155 -22.64 -2.40 -1.87
C ALA A 155 -22.91 -2.01 -0.39
N PRO A 156 -23.20 -0.74 -0.03
CA PRO A 156 -23.56 -0.38 1.34
C PRO A 156 -24.81 -1.11 1.87
N ASP A 157 -25.82 -1.29 1.04
CA ASP A 157 -27.07 -1.97 1.43
C ASP A 157 -26.88 -3.49 1.57
N ARG A 158 -25.89 -4.03 0.87
CA ARG A 158 -25.54 -5.46 0.86
C ARG A 158 -24.45 -5.85 1.85
N ILE A 159 -23.89 -4.90 2.59
CA ILE A 159 -22.78 -5.19 3.53
C ILE A 159 -23.16 -6.24 4.57
N GLY A 160 -24.43 -6.28 4.99
CA GLY A 160 -24.97 -7.27 5.94
C GLY A 160 -24.91 -8.73 5.46
N GLU A 161 -24.62 -8.99 4.17
CA GLU A 161 -24.38 -10.34 3.65
C GLU A 161 -22.99 -10.86 4.01
N ALA A 162 -22.06 -9.96 4.35
CA ALA A 162 -20.68 -10.30 4.69
C ALA A 162 -20.46 -10.32 6.21
N SER A 163 -19.50 -11.13 6.65
CA SER A 163 -19.03 -11.14 8.04
C SER A 163 -17.82 -10.24 8.27
N ILE A 164 -17.22 -9.74 7.19
CA ILE A 164 -16.03 -8.89 7.22
C ILE A 164 -15.98 -8.05 5.94
N LEU A 165 -15.61 -6.77 6.08
CA LEU A 165 -15.16 -5.92 5.00
C LEU A 165 -13.63 -5.96 4.98
N LEU A 166 -13.04 -6.63 3.99
CA LEU A 166 -11.58 -6.71 3.82
C LEU A 166 -11.13 -5.79 2.69
N LEU A 167 -10.30 -4.83 3.01
CA LEU A 167 -9.79 -3.82 2.09
C LEU A 167 -8.27 -3.95 1.91
N GLY A 168 -7.78 -3.55 0.75
CA GLY A 168 -6.39 -3.14 0.59
C GLY A 168 -6.21 -1.68 1.01
N ALA A 169 -4.98 -1.18 0.88
CA ALA A 169 -4.68 0.25 0.97
C ALA A 169 -3.62 0.64 -0.06
N ASP A 170 -3.69 1.87 -0.56
CA ASP A 170 -2.62 2.50 -1.32
C ASP A 170 -1.58 3.14 -0.39
N THR A 171 -2.04 3.75 0.71
CA THR A 171 -1.22 4.28 1.80
C THR A 171 -1.93 4.11 3.13
N VAL A 172 -1.17 3.78 4.18
CA VAL A 172 -1.61 3.82 5.58
C VAL A 172 -0.78 4.89 6.28
N PHE A 173 -1.43 5.95 6.73
CA PHE A 173 -0.76 7.06 7.41
C PHE A 173 -0.51 6.76 8.88
N ARG A 174 0.46 7.47 9.46
CA ARG A 174 0.90 7.31 10.86
C ARG A 174 -0.24 7.37 11.89
N ASP A 175 -1.29 8.16 11.61
CA ASP A 175 -2.47 8.31 12.47
C ASP A 175 -3.57 7.28 12.22
N GLY A 176 -3.30 6.27 11.38
CA GLY A 176 -4.26 5.25 10.99
C GLY A 176 -5.23 5.65 9.88
N THR A 177 -5.14 6.87 9.36
CA THR A 177 -5.87 7.28 8.14
C THR A 177 -5.42 6.41 6.96
N ILE A 178 -6.35 6.01 6.11
CA ILE A 178 -6.06 5.17 4.93
C ILE A 178 -6.31 5.97 3.65
N CYS A 179 -5.35 5.98 2.71
CA CYS A 179 -5.64 6.34 1.33
C CYS A 179 -6.08 5.08 0.58
N ASN A 180 -7.28 5.10 0.06
CA ASN A 180 -7.82 3.98 -0.70
C ASN A 180 -8.76 4.48 -1.81
N LYS A 181 -9.25 3.58 -2.64
CA LYS A 181 -10.20 3.83 -3.73
C LYS A 181 -11.39 4.67 -3.26
N VAL A 182 -11.85 5.62 -4.09
CA VAL A 182 -13.09 6.37 -3.85
C VAL A 182 -14.27 5.43 -3.62
N ARG A 183 -15.23 5.83 -2.77
CA ARG A 183 -16.39 5.05 -2.30
C ARG A 183 -16.06 4.02 -1.23
N THR A 184 -14.84 3.97 -0.71
CA THR A 184 -14.51 3.20 0.49
C THR A 184 -15.24 3.75 1.71
N ILE A 185 -15.33 5.08 1.86
CA ILE A 185 -15.98 5.72 3.04
C ILE A 185 -17.45 5.31 3.20
N PRO A 186 -18.34 5.43 2.18
CA PRO A 186 -19.72 5.00 2.34
C PRO A 186 -19.84 3.51 2.67
N LEU A 187 -19.00 2.67 2.09
CA LEU A 187 -19.00 1.23 2.39
C LEU A 187 -18.53 0.93 3.82
N ALA A 188 -17.46 1.56 4.27
CA ALA A 188 -16.95 1.40 5.64
C ALA A 188 -17.90 1.97 6.70
N LYS A 189 -18.64 3.04 6.39
CA LYS A 189 -19.73 3.55 7.25
C LYS A 189 -20.85 2.53 7.41
N ALA A 190 -21.32 1.96 6.30
CA ALA A 190 -22.34 0.93 6.32
C ALA A 190 -21.88 -0.31 7.10
N ALA A 191 -20.59 -0.71 6.97
CA ALA A 191 -20.01 -1.79 7.75
C ALA A 191 -20.02 -1.46 9.26
N ALA A 192 -19.65 -0.26 9.65
CA ALA A 192 -19.67 0.18 11.04
C ALA A 192 -21.11 0.21 11.62
N GLU A 193 -22.09 0.69 10.85
CA GLU A 193 -23.51 0.69 11.25
C GLU A 193 -24.07 -0.72 11.41
N ALA A 194 -23.57 -1.68 10.61
CA ALA A 194 -23.95 -3.08 10.68
C ALA A 194 -23.10 -3.90 11.68
N GLU A 195 -22.20 -3.27 12.43
CA GLU A 195 -21.25 -3.92 13.35
C GLU A 195 -20.33 -4.96 12.66
N ILE A 196 -20.06 -4.76 11.37
CA ILE A 196 -19.16 -5.61 10.57
C ILE A 196 -17.75 -5.00 10.60
N PRO A 197 -16.71 -5.79 10.97
CA PRO A 197 -15.36 -5.28 11.07
C PRO A 197 -14.82 -4.88 9.69
N THR A 198 -14.25 -3.68 9.62
CA THR A 198 -13.46 -3.20 8.48
C THR A 198 -11.99 -3.49 8.74
N VAL A 199 -11.43 -4.45 8.03
CA VAL A 199 -10.03 -4.89 8.13
C VAL A 199 -9.25 -4.43 6.91
N VAL A 200 -8.09 -3.83 7.13
CA VAL A 200 -7.20 -3.35 6.06
C VAL A 200 -5.96 -4.23 5.99
N ALA A 201 -5.71 -4.85 4.84
CA ALA A 201 -4.50 -5.63 4.57
C ALA A 201 -3.49 -4.78 3.79
N ALA A 202 -2.36 -4.44 4.42
CA ALA A 202 -1.36 -3.57 3.82
C ALA A 202 0.05 -3.96 4.26
N GLU A 203 0.98 -4.07 3.30
CA GLU A 203 2.39 -4.29 3.58
C GLU A 203 3.00 -3.03 4.24
N VAL A 204 3.96 -3.21 5.14
CA VAL A 204 4.68 -2.12 5.85
C VAL A 204 5.26 -1.08 4.88
N ILE A 205 5.65 -1.48 3.69
CA ILE A 205 6.16 -0.56 2.65
C ILE A 205 5.13 0.51 2.23
N LYS A 206 3.85 0.33 2.54
CA LYS A 206 2.75 1.28 2.28
C LYS A 206 2.50 2.25 3.44
N LEU A 207 3.20 2.08 4.57
CA LEU A 207 3.06 2.98 5.70
C LEU A 207 3.76 4.31 5.43
N ALA A 208 3.08 5.41 5.75
CA ALA A 208 3.62 6.75 5.67
C ALA A 208 3.91 7.32 7.06
N PRO A 209 5.12 7.87 7.34
CA PRO A 209 5.49 8.38 8.66
C PRO A 209 4.89 9.76 8.99
N VAL A 210 3.91 10.19 8.21
CA VAL A 210 3.17 11.44 8.40
C VAL A 210 1.69 11.14 8.69
N PRO A 211 0.96 12.00 9.41
CA PRO A 211 -0.48 11.84 9.58
C PRO A 211 -1.24 12.14 8.28
N GLY A 212 -2.46 11.62 8.15
CA GLY A 212 -3.33 11.85 6.99
C GLY A 212 -3.59 13.33 6.69
N SER A 213 -3.62 14.18 7.72
CA SER A 213 -3.73 15.64 7.57
C SER A 213 -2.53 16.31 6.88
N GLN A 214 -1.40 15.59 6.79
CA GLN A 214 -0.17 16.00 6.09
C GLN A 214 0.08 15.14 4.84
N ALA A 215 -0.94 14.38 4.40
CA ALA A 215 -0.84 13.61 3.17
C ALA A 215 -0.42 14.54 2.00
N PRO A 216 0.44 14.08 1.10
CA PRO A 216 0.76 14.83 -0.10
C PRO A 216 -0.52 15.17 -0.87
N GLU A 217 -0.56 16.36 -1.47
CA GLU A 217 -1.69 16.75 -2.28
C GLU A 217 -1.83 15.80 -3.48
N LEU A 218 -2.99 15.15 -3.59
CA LEU A 218 -3.28 14.24 -4.69
C LEU A 218 -3.36 15.03 -6.01
N ALA A 219 -2.75 14.51 -7.07
CA ALA A 219 -2.93 15.01 -8.42
C ALA A 219 -4.41 14.94 -8.83
N ASP A 220 -4.85 15.77 -9.77
CA ASP A 220 -6.26 15.85 -10.18
C ASP A 220 -6.85 14.48 -10.55
N ILE A 221 -6.08 13.68 -11.28
CA ILE A 221 -6.47 12.32 -11.64
C ILE A 221 -6.60 11.41 -10.41
N GLU A 222 -5.74 11.56 -9.42
CA GLU A 222 -5.78 10.75 -8.21
C GLU A 222 -6.94 11.14 -7.30
N ARG A 223 -7.34 12.40 -7.27
CA ARG A 223 -8.55 12.86 -6.54
C ARG A 223 -9.84 12.21 -7.05
N SER A 224 -9.87 11.79 -8.30
CA SER A 224 -11.00 11.03 -8.84
C SER A 224 -10.91 9.53 -8.54
N LEU A 225 -9.77 9.04 -8.07
CA LEU A 225 -9.50 7.61 -7.82
C LEU A 225 -9.41 7.25 -6.35
N PHE A 226 -8.94 8.17 -5.50
CA PHE A 226 -8.61 7.91 -4.11
C PHE A 226 -9.30 8.89 -3.17
N GLU A 227 -9.56 8.41 -1.97
CA GLU A 227 -10.05 9.21 -0.85
C GLU A 227 -9.31 8.85 0.44
N LEU A 228 -9.33 9.76 1.42
CA LEU A 228 -8.77 9.54 2.74
C LEU A 228 -9.86 9.00 3.68
N VAL A 229 -9.74 7.75 4.04
CA VAL A 229 -10.65 7.05 4.95
C VAL A 229 -10.20 7.34 6.37
N PRO A 230 -11.04 7.94 7.21
CA PRO A 230 -10.68 8.26 8.58
C PRO A 230 -10.51 7.00 9.44
N PRO A 231 -9.59 7.02 10.43
CA PRO A 231 -9.22 5.84 11.21
C PRO A 231 -10.38 5.24 12.01
N GLU A 232 -11.38 6.03 12.39
CA GLU A 232 -12.58 5.56 13.12
C GLU A 232 -13.46 4.62 12.30
N LEU A 233 -13.30 4.54 10.99
CA LEU A 233 -13.99 3.60 10.11
C LEU A 233 -13.20 2.30 9.88
N VAL A 234 -12.02 2.18 10.47
CA VAL A 234 -11.14 1.01 10.35
C VAL A 234 -11.08 0.31 11.69
N THR A 235 -11.37 -0.98 11.71
CA THR A 235 -11.28 -1.79 12.94
C THR A 235 -9.83 -2.15 13.25
N GLU A 236 -9.08 -2.57 12.22
CA GLU A 236 -7.69 -2.98 12.35
C GLU A 236 -6.95 -2.96 11.00
N VAL A 237 -5.64 -2.86 11.08
CA VAL A 237 -4.71 -2.97 9.97
C VAL A 237 -3.84 -4.22 10.18
N VAL A 238 -3.86 -5.13 9.21
CA VAL A 238 -3.06 -6.36 9.20
C VAL A 238 -1.87 -6.15 8.28
N THR A 239 -0.67 -6.27 8.84
CA THR A 239 0.60 -6.15 8.12
C THR A 239 1.43 -7.44 8.31
N GLU A 240 2.56 -7.56 7.65
CA GLU A 240 3.51 -8.66 7.90
C GLU A 240 4.08 -8.65 9.32
N GLU A 241 4.06 -7.50 10.01
CA GLU A 241 4.55 -7.31 11.38
C GLU A 241 3.50 -7.62 12.46
N GLY A 242 2.25 -7.84 12.07
CA GLY A 242 1.16 -8.12 12.98
C GLY A 242 -0.14 -7.41 12.64
N THR A 243 -1.09 -7.53 13.56
CA THR A 243 -2.39 -6.86 13.51
C THR A 243 -2.39 -5.68 14.50
N PHE A 244 -2.81 -4.52 14.05
CA PHE A 244 -2.75 -3.27 14.79
C PHE A 244 -4.10 -2.55 14.74
N ALA A 245 -4.53 -1.97 15.86
CA ALA A 245 -5.56 -0.95 15.83
C ALA A 245 -5.01 0.33 15.12
N PRO A 246 -5.86 1.16 14.51
CA PRO A 246 -5.38 2.36 13.80
C PRO A 246 -4.49 3.29 14.62
N ASP A 247 -4.76 3.46 15.91
CA ASP A 247 -3.97 4.28 16.83
C ASP A 247 -2.59 3.68 17.17
N GLN A 248 -2.37 2.40 16.89
CA GLN A 248 -1.08 1.71 17.07
C GLN A 248 -0.14 1.82 15.86
N ILE A 249 -0.63 2.31 14.73
CA ILE A 249 0.19 2.45 13.50
C ILE A 249 1.38 3.36 13.73
N ALA A 250 1.24 4.42 14.54
CA ALA A 250 2.36 5.28 14.92
C ALA A 250 3.52 4.48 15.54
N THR A 251 3.20 3.55 16.43
CA THR A 251 4.21 2.70 17.09
C THR A 251 4.90 1.75 16.10
N LEU A 252 4.14 1.22 15.12
CA LEU A 252 4.73 0.39 14.07
C LEU A 252 5.66 1.19 13.18
N VAL A 253 5.24 2.37 12.72
CA VAL A 253 6.07 3.28 11.91
C VAL A 253 7.39 3.60 12.61
N ASP A 254 7.37 3.89 13.92
CA ASP A 254 8.57 4.22 14.70
C ASP A 254 9.54 3.04 14.84
N ARG A 255 9.07 1.79 14.68
CA ARG A 255 9.91 0.59 14.71
C ARG A 255 10.56 0.26 13.36
N VAL A 256 10.20 0.98 12.30
CA VAL A 256 10.67 0.73 10.94
C VAL A 256 11.49 1.93 10.43
N PRO A 257 12.80 2.01 10.76
CA PRO A 257 13.60 3.22 10.52
C PRO A 257 13.62 3.69 9.07
N PHE A 258 13.64 2.76 8.11
CA PHE A 258 13.69 3.13 6.69
C PHE A 258 12.47 3.94 6.22
N LEU A 259 11.32 3.83 6.91
CA LEU A 259 10.13 4.63 6.55
C LEU A 259 10.40 6.12 6.75
N SER A 260 10.81 6.52 7.95
CA SER A 260 11.06 7.93 8.25
C SER A 260 12.23 8.49 7.43
N GLU A 261 13.33 7.75 7.32
CA GLU A 261 14.50 8.14 6.56
C GLU A 261 14.18 8.23 5.06
N GLY A 262 13.60 7.17 4.48
CA GLY A 262 13.27 7.11 3.07
C GLY A 262 12.26 8.18 2.64
N TYR A 263 11.23 8.41 3.44
CA TYR A 263 10.28 9.49 3.16
C TYR A 263 10.94 10.88 3.23
N GLY A 264 11.88 11.10 4.14
CA GLY A 264 12.68 12.33 4.20
C GLY A 264 13.50 12.59 2.93
N LEU A 265 13.87 11.55 2.22
CA LEU A 265 14.64 11.65 0.96
C LEU A 265 13.75 11.94 -0.27
N VAL A 266 12.50 11.46 -0.27
CA VAL A 266 11.62 11.50 -1.45
C VAL A 266 10.49 12.54 -1.37
N LEU A 267 10.05 12.90 -0.18
CA LEU A 267 9.07 13.98 -0.03
C LEU A 267 9.78 15.34 -0.04
N PRO A 268 9.15 16.38 -0.62
CA PRO A 268 9.69 17.73 -0.48
C PRO A 268 9.72 18.08 1.00
N VAL A 269 10.88 18.57 1.46
CA VAL A 269 10.99 19.19 2.78
C VAL A 269 9.94 20.30 2.80
N SER A 270 8.88 20.14 3.60
CA SER A 270 7.91 21.21 3.80
C SER A 270 8.71 22.42 4.34
N ALA A 271 8.88 23.43 3.48
CA ALA A 271 9.41 24.71 3.92
C ALA A 271 8.51 25.15 5.06
N GLY A 272 9.05 25.09 6.30
CA GLY A 272 8.30 25.45 7.49
C GLY A 272 7.60 26.77 7.26
N ARG A 273 6.28 26.77 7.34
CA ARG A 273 5.54 28.01 7.53
C ARG A 273 5.93 28.50 8.92
N GLN A 274 6.80 29.53 8.91
CA GLN A 274 7.05 30.38 10.07
C GLN A 274 5.78 31.15 10.39
#